data_a0e2512bb1b951619662b5bf8efe70ff
#
_entry.id   a0e2512bb1b951619662b5bf8efe70ff
#
_cell.length_a   1.000
_cell.length_b   1.000
_cell.length_c   1.000
_cell.angle_alpha   90.00
_cell.angle_beta   90.00
_cell.angle_gamma   90.00
#
_symmetry.space_group_name_H-M   'P 1'
#
loop_
_entity.id
_entity.type
_entity.pdbx_description
1 polymer ?
#
loop_
_entity_poly.entity_id
_entity_poly.type
_entity_poly.pdbx_seq_one_letter_code
_entity_poly.pdbx_strand_id
1 'polypeptide(L)'
;MTSPPHVMHAEDFRAVMAQVPAAVSVVTTRAGGQSHGTTVSAFMSLSMDSPTVLISLDNTSELLAKLERGSAVGLNVLGTGQSHIATHFAQKHKTAIGWELDEGEPPRVPGCQAWLALTIAEKIVVEDHTLVIGTVTSAHGSSDAPLIYWQRTYGTHTAA
;
A
#
# COMPACT_ATOMS: atom_id res chain seq x y z
N MET A 1 -17.53 -11.86 40.17
CA MET A 1 -16.38 -12.36 39.35
C MET A 1 -16.57 -11.89 37.94
N THR A 2 -15.81 -10.91 37.50
CA THR A 2 -15.75 -10.54 36.08
C THR A 2 -14.87 -11.55 35.36
N SER A 3 -15.41 -12.24 34.36
CA SER A 3 -14.61 -13.08 33.48
C SER A 3 -13.44 -12.27 32.92
N PRO A 4 -12.23 -12.83 32.82
CA PRO A 4 -11.13 -12.12 32.17
C PRO A 4 -11.55 -11.72 30.76
N PRO A 5 -11.08 -10.57 30.24
CA PRO A 5 -11.40 -10.15 28.88
C PRO A 5 -10.98 -11.26 27.92
N HIS A 6 -11.89 -11.65 27.03
CA HIS A 6 -11.64 -12.67 26.02
C HIS A 6 -10.58 -12.11 25.07
N VAL A 7 -9.35 -12.57 25.20
CA VAL A 7 -8.28 -12.19 24.28
C VAL A 7 -8.52 -12.93 22.96
N MET A 8 -8.81 -12.18 21.91
CA MET A 8 -8.96 -12.72 20.57
C MET A 8 -7.61 -13.31 20.10
N HIS A 9 -7.63 -14.52 19.58
CA HIS A 9 -6.44 -15.11 18.99
C HIS A 9 -6.13 -14.49 17.62
N ALA A 10 -4.84 -14.32 17.31
CA ALA A 10 -4.40 -13.71 16.06
C ALA A 10 -4.92 -14.41 14.80
N GLU A 11 -5.09 -15.75 14.88
CA GLU A 11 -5.65 -16.55 13.78
C GLU A 11 -7.12 -16.24 13.52
N ASP A 12 -7.92 -16.10 14.57
CA ASP A 12 -9.34 -15.73 14.46
C ASP A 12 -9.50 -14.32 13.89
N PHE A 13 -8.69 -13.39 14.38
CA PHE A 13 -8.66 -12.02 13.86
C PHE A 13 -8.29 -11.99 12.37
N ARG A 14 -7.26 -12.74 11.97
CA ARG A 14 -6.84 -12.86 10.57
C ARG A 14 -7.93 -13.46 9.68
N ALA A 15 -8.66 -14.46 10.19
CA ALA A 15 -9.76 -15.08 9.47
C ALA A 15 -10.92 -14.10 9.23
N VAL A 16 -11.24 -13.28 10.22
CA VAL A 16 -12.26 -12.22 10.08
C VAL A 16 -11.80 -11.14 9.11
N MET A 17 -10.55 -10.67 9.23
CA MET A 17 -10.02 -9.63 8.33
C MET A 17 -9.93 -10.09 6.87
N ALA A 18 -9.79 -11.39 6.62
CA ALA A 18 -9.84 -11.93 5.25
C ALA A 18 -11.22 -11.76 4.59
N GLN A 19 -12.28 -11.52 5.36
CA GLN A 19 -13.63 -11.24 4.84
C GLN A 19 -13.82 -9.77 4.45
N VAL A 20 -12.88 -8.89 4.80
CA VAL A 20 -12.95 -7.46 4.47
C VAL A 20 -12.27 -7.24 3.11
N PRO A 21 -13.02 -6.81 2.08
CA PRO A 21 -12.41 -6.48 0.80
C PRO A 21 -11.51 -5.25 0.93
N ALA A 22 -10.38 -5.28 0.26
CA ALA A 22 -9.43 -4.17 0.28
C ALA A 22 -8.95 -3.84 -1.13
N ALA A 23 -8.77 -2.57 -1.42
CA ALA A 23 -8.06 -2.12 -2.60
C ALA A 23 -6.58 -2.58 -2.50
N VAL A 24 -5.97 -2.85 -3.64
CA VAL A 24 -4.57 -3.28 -3.72
C VAL A 24 -3.73 -2.17 -4.29
N SER A 25 -2.62 -1.87 -3.64
CA SER A 25 -1.67 -0.87 -4.11
C SER A 25 -0.23 -1.39 -4.09
N VAL A 26 0.63 -0.71 -4.84
CA VAL A 26 2.08 -0.80 -4.69
C VAL A 26 2.58 0.55 -4.20
N VAL A 27 3.21 0.55 -3.04
CA VAL A 27 3.90 1.72 -2.49
C VAL A 27 5.32 1.72 -3.02
N THR A 28 5.76 2.84 -3.57
CA THR A 28 7.06 2.97 -4.26
C THR A 28 7.88 4.12 -3.72
N THR A 29 9.19 3.99 -3.81
CA THR A 29 10.14 5.08 -3.56
C THR A 29 11.42 4.87 -4.38
N ARG A 30 12.19 5.94 -4.55
CA ARG A 30 13.55 5.85 -5.08
C ARG A 30 14.55 6.10 -3.96
N ALA A 31 15.46 5.18 -3.74
CA ALA A 31 16.51 5.30 -2.74
C ALA A 31 17.83 4.73 -3.29
N GLY A 32 18.93 5.44 -3.08
CA GLY A 32 20.24 5.02 -3.60
C GLY A 32 20.27 4.86 -5.13
N GLY A 33 19.48 5.65 -5.88
CA GLY A 33 19.38 5.57 -7.33
C GLY A 33 18.55 4.37 -7.85
N GLN A 34 17.97 3.58 -6.97
CA GLN A 34 17.15 2.41 -7.33
C GLN A 34 15.69 2.60 -6.93
N SER A 35 14.81 2.04 -7.74
CA SER A 35 13.38 2.00 -7.44
C SER A 35 13.05 0.81 -6.54
N HIS A 36 12.24 1.05 -5.53
CA HIS A 36 11.75 0.05 -4.59
C HIS A 36 10.24 0.10 -4.53
N GLY A 37 9.61 -1.04 -4.30
CA GLY A 37 8.17 -1.13 -4.15
C GLY A 37 7.76 -2.28 -3.23
N THR A 38 6.58 -2.16 -2.63
CA THR A 38 5.94 -3.24 -1.86
C THR A 38 4.43 -3.17 -2.01
N THR A 39 3.78 -4.33 -2.07
CA THR A 39 2.32 -4.42 -2.16
C THR A 39 1.70 -4.13 -0.80
N VAL A 40 0.73 -3.25 -0.77
CA VAL A 40 0.04 -2.80 0.43
C VAL A 40 -1.46 -2.69 0.16
N SER A 41 -2.28 -3.24 1.05
CA SER A 41 -3.73 -3.05 1.08
C SER A 41 -4.21 -2.19 2.26
N ALA A 42 -3.33 -1.91 3.21
CA ALA A 42 -3.62 -1.10 4.39
C ALA A 42 -3.27 0.37 4.14
N PHE A 43 -4.14 1.10 3.46
CA PHE A 43 -4.03 2.53 3.21
C PHE A 43 -5.40 3.20 3.18
N MET A 44 -5.43 4.49 3.47
CA MET A 44 -6.66 5.28 3.45
C MET A 44 -6.38 6.77 3.28
N SER A 45 -7.37 7.50 2.75
CA SER A 45 -7.39 8.96 2.88
C SER A 45 -7.55 9.34 4.35
N LEU A 46 -6.72 10.26 4.83
CA LEU A 46 -6.72 10.68 6.24
C LEU A 46 -7.37 12.03 6.45
N SER A 47 -7.07 13.02 5.59
CA SER A 47 -7.65 14.34 5.65
C SER A 47 -7.88 14.89 4.24
N MET A 48 -8.97 15.68 4.09
CA MET A 48 -9.30 16.40 2.86
C MET A 48 -8.94 17.88 2.92
N ASP A 49 -8.89 18.48 4.11
CA ASP A 49 -8.52 19.90 4.28
C ASP A 49 -7.08 20.16 3.86
N SER A 50 -6.19 19.31 4.32
CA SER A 50 -4.83 19.18 3.81
C SER A 50 -4.71 17.76 3.27
N PRO A 51 -4.76 17.53 1.96
CA PRO A 51 -4.82 16.19 1.41
C PRO A 51 -3.68 15.29 1.95
N THR A 52 -4.03 14.34 2.78
CA THR A 52 -3.10 13.39 3.40
C THR A 52 -3.60 11.98 3.30
N VAL A 53 -2.67 11.05 3.21
CA VAL A 53 -2.89 9.61 3.13
C VAL A 53 -2.14 8.94 4.26
N LEU A 54 -2.74 7.91 4.85
CA LEU A 54 -2.12 7.00 5.79
C LEU A 54 -1.84 5.68 5.09
N ILE A 55 -0.63 5.16 5.27
CA ILE A 55 -0.21 3.84 4.80
C ILE A 55 0.34 3.08 5.99
N SER A 56 -0.07 1.83 6.19
CA SER A 56 0.47 0.96 7.23
C SER A 56 1.45 -0.04 6.63
N LEU A 57 2.69 -0.03 7.11
CA LEU A 57 3.77 -0.92 6.66
C LEU A 57 4.25 -1.80 7.80
N ASP A 58 4.49 -3.07 7.51
CA ASP A 58 5.16 -4.00 8.44
C ASP A 58 6.55 -3.47 8.80
N ASN A 59 6.93 -3.53 10.08
CA ASN A 59 8.22 -3.04 10.57
C ASN A 59 9.42 -3.76 9.95
N THR A 60 9.23 -4.95 9.38
CA THR A 60 10.26 -5.70 8.65
C THR A 60 10.34 -5.35 7.17
N SER A 61 9.53 -4.41 6.69
CA SER A 61 9.51 -3.97 5.29
C SER A 61 10.84 -3.34 4.88
N GLU A 62 11.45 -3.87 3.83
CA GLU A 62 12.65 -3.27 3.23
C GLU A 62 12.40 -1.87 2.68
N LEU A 63 11.18 -1.61 2.20
CA LEU A 63 10.77 -0.27 1.76
C LEU A 63 10.74 0.68 2.94
N LEU A 64 10.10 0.31 4.06
CA LEU A 64 9.99 1.15 5.25
C LEU A 64 11.37 1.59 5.76
N ALA A 65 12.35 0.70 5.72
CA ALA A 65 13.73 0.99 6.14
C ALA A 65 14.41 2.10 5.30
N LYS A 66 13.87 2.40 4.11
CA LYS A 66 14.39 3.43 3.20
C LYS A 66 13.60 4.75 3.29
N LEU A 67 12.53 4.77 4.07
CA LEU A 67 11.65 5.93 4.17
C LEU A 67 11.98 6.79 5.39
N GLU A 68 12.16 8.07 5.14
CA GLU A 68 12.34 9.08 6.17
C GLU A 68 11.34 10.22 5.98
N ARG A 69 11.24 11.10 6.96
CA ARG A 69 10.47 12.34 6.81
C ARG A 69 11.04 13.14 5.63
N GLY A 70 10.18 13.57 4.73
CA GLY A 70 10.54 14.26 3.49
C GLY A 70 10.78 13.34 2.30
N SER A 71 10.82 12.01 2.48
CA SER A 71 10.93 11.07 1.35
C SER A 71 9.73 11.20 0.41
N ALA A 72 10.01 11.12 -0.90
CA ALA A 72 8.99 11.03 -1.93
C ALA A 72 8.50 9.58 -2.05
N VAL A 73 7.19 9.38 -2.01
CA VAL A 73 6.54 8.07 -2.06
C VAL A 73 5.41 8.08 -3.08
N GLY A 74 5.35 7.05 -3.91
CA GLY A 74 4.23 6.79 -4.80
C GLY A 74 3.25 5.79 -4.17
N LEU A 75 1.98 6.11 -4.16
CA LEU A 75 0.90 5.17 -3.88
C LEU A 75 0.22 4.83 -5.21
N ASN A 76 0.45 3.63 -5.70
CA ASN A 76 -0.06 3.14 -6.98
C ASN A 76 -1.21 2.18 -6.73
N VAL A 77 -2.45 2.63 -6.82
CA VAL A 77 -3.63 1.77 -6.70
C VAL A 77 -3.78 0.98 -8.00
N LEU A 78 -3.77 -0.35 -7.89
CA LEU A 78 -3.76 -1.23 -9.05
C LEU A 78 -5.16 -1.38 -9.65
N GLY A 79 -5.19 -1.47 -10.97
CA GLY A 79 -6.37 -1.82 -11.73
C GLY A 79 -6.53 -3.33 -11.94
N THR A 80 -7.72 -3.73 -12.38
CA THR A 80 -7.97 -5.11 -12.82
C THR A 80 -6.95 -5.51 -13.89
N GLY A 81 -6.49 -6.75 -13.89
CA GLY A 81 -5.41 -7.23 -14.77
C GLY A 81 -3.99 -7.03 -14.24
N GLN A 82 -3.80 -6.29 -13.13
CA GLN A 82 -2.47 -6.06 -12.53
C GLN A 82 -2.18 -6.96 -11.31
N SER A 83 -2.89 -8.07 -11.15
CA SER A 83 -2.66 -9.02 -10.06
C SER A 83 -1.24 -9.61 -10.05
N HIS A 84 -0.62 -9.78 -11.22
CA HIS A 84 0.76 -10.22 -11.35
C HIS A 84 1.76 -9.20 -10.76
N ILE A 85 1.49 -7.91 -10.89
CA ILE A 85 2.29 -6.82 -10.28
C ILE A 85 2.16 -6.89 -8.76
N ALA A 86 0.91 -7.02 -8.25
CA ALA A 86 0.66 -7.16 -6.83
C ALA A 86 1.41 -8.37 -6.24
N THR A 87 1.36 -9.51 -6.92
CA THR A 87 2.05 -10.73 -6.49
C THR A 87 3.56 -10.55 -6.46
N HIS A 88 4.13 -9.90 -7.48
CA HIS A 88 5.57 -9.63 -7.55
C HIS A 88 6.03 -8.76 -6.36
N PHE A 89 5.38 -7.63 -6.13
CA PHE A 89 5.76 -6.71 -5.06
C PHE A 89 5.38 -7.18 -3.64
N ALA A 90 4.62 -8.26 -3.51
CA ALA A 90 4.36 -8.93 -2.23
C ALA A 90 5.51 -9.83 -1.77
N GLN A 91 6.46 -10.17 -2.64
CA GLN A 91 7.60 -11.04 -2.31
C GLN A 91 8.63 -10.30 -1.45
N LYS A 92 9.26 -11.01 -0.49
CA LYS A 92 10.27 -10.43 0.40
C LYS A 92 11.59 -10.09 -0.31
N HIS A 93 12.02 -10.93 -1.23
CA HIS A 93 13.26 -10.74 -2.00
C HIS A 93 12.91 -10.60 -3.48
N LYS A 94 12.63 -9.39 -3.89
CA LYS A 94 12.22 -9.10 -5.26
C LYS A 94 13.44 -8.99 -6.16
N THR A 95 13.41 -9.73 -7.26
CA THR A 95 14.31 -9.43 -8.37
C THR A 95 13.75 -8.20 -9.08
N ALA A 96 14.50 -7.12 -9.15
CA ALA A 96 14.10 -5.94 -9.89
C ALA A 96 13.90 -6.32 -11.36
N ILE A 97 12.65 -6.23 -11.83
CA ILE A 97 12.34 -6.36 -13.25
C ILE A 97 12.05 -4.94 -13.73
N GLY A 98 12.94 -4.38 -14.54
CA GLY A 98 13.01 -2.96 -14.86
C GLY A 98 11.83 -2.37 -15.65
N TRP A 99 10.79 -3.16 -15.95
CA TRP A 99 9.60 -2.69 -16.67
C TRP A 99 8.40 -2.35 -15.78
N GLU A 100 8.46 -2.64 -14.49
CA GLU A 100 7.33 -2.54 -13.57
C GLU A 100 7.13 -1.13 -13.03
N LEU A 101 8.18 -0.33 -13.02
CA LEU A 101 8.17 1.04 -12.53
C LEU A 101 8.80 1.97 -13.57
N ASP A 102 8.23 3.15 -13.72
CA ASP A 102 8.82 4.19 -14.56
C ASP A 102 10.02 4.87 -13.89
N GLU A 103 10.68 5.75 -14.62
CA GLU A 103 11.84 6.53 -14.16
C GLU A 103 11.44 7.76 -13.31
N GLY A 104 10.17 7.91 -13.00
CA GLY A 104 9.65 9.04 -12.22
C GLY A 104 10.15 9.08 -10.78
N GLU A 105 9.91 10.20 -10.12
CA GLU A 105 10.18 10.38 -8.70
C GLU A 105 8.97 11.01 -8.01
N PRO A 106 8.22 10.24 -7.22
CA PRO A 106 8.41 8.80 -6.94
C PRO A 106 8.11 7.93 -8.17
N PRO A 107 8.70 6.71 -8.23
CA PRO A 107 8.43 5.78 -9.34
C PRO A 107 6.95 5.40 -9.40
N ARG A 108 6.42 5.24 -10.62
CA ARG A 108 5.04 4.89 -10.86
C ARG A 108 4.92 3.52 -11.54
N VAL A 109 3.90 2.76 -11.15
CA VAL A 109 3.46 1.56 -11.88
C VAL A 109 2.68 2.00 -13.11
N PRO A 110 3.15 1.70 -14.32
CA PRO A 110 2.43 2.07 -15.54
C PRO A 110 1.02 1.46 -15.57
N GLY A 111 0.04 2.26 -15.96
CA GLY A 111 -1.35 1.81 -16.11
C GLY A 111 -2.07 1.52 -14.79
N CYS A 112 -1.55 1.94 -13.64
CA CYS A 112 -2.29 1.84 -12.37
C CYS A 112 -3.59 2.65 -12.44
N GLN A 113 -4.62 2.17 -11.74
CA GLN A 113 -5.97 2.78 -11.75
C GLN A 113 -5.98 4.17 -11.11
N ALA A 114 -5.22 4.34 -10.03
CA ALA A 114 -4.99 5.65 -9.44
C ALA A 114 -3.55 5.75 -8.93
N TRP A 115 -2.99 6.96 -8.99
CA TRP A 115 -1.65 7.24 -8.52
C TRP A 115 -1.62 8.52 -7.71
N LEU A 116 -0.95 8.48 -6.57
CA LEU A 116 -0.71 9.62 -5.72
C LEU A 116 0.78 9.75 -5.43
N ALA A 117 1.33 10.94 -5.62
CA ALA A 117 2.65 11.29 -5.12
C ALA A 117 2.51 11.90 -3.73
N LEU A 118 3.29 11.42 -2.80
CA LEU A 118 3.27 11.81 -1.40
C LEU A 118 4.66 12.29 -0.96
N THR A 119 4.68 13.24 -0.03
CA THR A 119 5.86 13.53 0.78
C THR A 119 5.60 13.07 2.20
N ILE A 120 6.47 12.25 2.78
CA ILE A 120 6.28 11.75 4.14
C ILE A 120 6.38 12.89 5.14
N ALA A 121 5.31 13.08 5.92
CA ALA A 121 5.22 14.05 6.98
C ALA A 121 5.57 13.45 8.35
N GLU A 122 5.13 12.22 8.61
CA GLU A 122 5.29 11.58 9.92
C GLU A 122 5.30 10.05 9.80
N LYS A 123 5.97 9.40 10.76
CA LYS A 123 5.94 7.94 10.96
C LYS A 123 5.61 7.65 12.41
N ILE A 124 4.64 6.77 12.67
CA ILE A 124 4.20 6.38 14.01
C ILE A 124 4.27 4.86 14.11
N VAL A 125 5.11 4.38 15.02
CA VAL A 125 5.23 2.93 15.28
C VAL A 125 4.06 2.46 16.13
N VAL A 126 3.37 1.43 15.66
CA VAL A 126 2.25 0.79 16.35
C VAL A 126 2.46 -0.72 16.28
N GLU A 127 2.87 -1.33 17.39
CA GLU A 127 3.15 -2.76 17.50
C GLU A 127 4.12 -3.25 16.40
N ASP A 128 3.68 -4.16 15.54
CA ASP A 128 4.47 -4.74 14.45
C ASP A 128 4.40 -3.95 13.13
N HIS A 129 3.73 -2.80 13.13
CA HIS A 129 3.57 -1.92 11.96
C HIS A 129 4.02 -0.49 12.26
N THR A 130 4.30 0.24 11.20
CA THR A 130 4.52 1.69 11.22
C THR A 130 3.48 2.36 10.32
N LEU A 131 2.77 3.32 10.89
CA LEU A 131 1.89 4.22 10.14
C LEU A 131 2.74 5.31 9.49
N VAL A 132 2.66 5.39 8.18
CA VAL A 132 3.32 6.42 7.37
C VAL A 132 2.27 7.41 6.92
N ILE A 133 2.39 8.66 7.35
CA ILE A 133 1.48 9.76 6.98
C ILE A 133 2.18 10.60 5.92
N GLY A 134 1.57 10.69 4.75
CA GLY A 134 2.09 11.45 3.63
C GLY A 134 1.15 12.57 3.17
N THR A 135 1.72 13.75 2.92
CA THR A 135 1.01 14.85 2.26
C THR A 135 0.97 14.59 0.76
N VAL A 136 -0.22 14.67 0.17
CA VAL A 136 -0.40 14.47 -1.27
C VAL A 136 0.10 15.69 -2.03
N THR A 137 1.02 15.49 -2.96
CA THR A 137 1.59 16.54 -3.81
C THR A 137 1.05 16.50 -5.24
N SER A 138 0.62 15.32 -5.69
CA SER A 138 -0.03 15.14 -7.01
C SER A 138 -0.89 13.88 -6.98
N ALA A 139 -1.95 13.85 -7.76
CA ALA A 139 -2.83 12.69 -7.89
C ALA A 139 -3.41 12.60 -9.30
N HIS A 140 -3.54 11.36 -9.79
CA HIS A 140 -4.22 11.01 -11.03
C HIS A 140 -5.07 9.77 -10.81
N GLY A 141 -6.25 9.73 -11.40
CA GLY A 141 -7.13 8.57 -11.38
C GLY A 141 -7.71 8.29 -12.77
N SER A 142 -8.09 7.06 -13.00
CA SER A 142 -8.86 6.63 -14.17
C SER A 142 -10.21 6.03 -13.73
N SER A 143 -11.08 5.79 -14.69
CA SER A 143 -12.34 5.08 -14.46
C SER A 143 -12.22 3.55 -14.62
N ASP A 144 -11.00 3.04 -14.72
CA ASP A 144 -10.75 1.61 -14.85
C ASP A 144 -11.20 0.84 -13.60
N ALA A 145 -11.60 -0.41 -13.80
CA ALA A 145 -12.03 -1.26 -12.69
C ALA A 145 -10.85 -1.55 -11.74
N PRO A 146 -11.06 -1.48 -10.41
CA PRO A 146 -10.00 -1.67 -9.43
C PRO A 146 -9.59 -3.14 -9.29
N LEU A 147 -8.36 -3.37 -8.85
CA LEU A 147 -7.93 -4.65 -8.29
C LEU A 147 -8.32 -4.70 -6.82
N ILE A 148 -9.10 -5.71 -6.44
CA ILE A 148 -9.56 -5.94 -5.06
C ILE A 148 -8.98 -7.25 -4.55
N TYR A 149 -8.55 -7.26 -3.29
CA TYR A 149 -8.16 -8.46 -2.57
C TYR A 149 -9.22 -8.82 -1.53
N TRP A 150 -9.78 -10.02 -1.66
CA TRP A 150 -10.82 -10.52 -0.78
C TRP A 150 -10.73 -12.03 -0.65
N GLN A 151 -10.89 -12.55 0.56
CA GLN A 151 -10.78 -13.98 0.84
C GLN A 151 -9.49 -14.62 0.25
N ARG A 152 -8.39 -13.88 0.36
CA ARG A 152 -7.05 -14.28 -0.15
C ARG A 152 -6.99 -14.50 -1.67
N THR A 153 -7.90 -13.86 -2.40
CA THR A 153 -7.99 -13.95 -3.86
C THR A 153 -8.11 -12.56 -4.46
N TYR A 154 -7.51 -12.35 -5.61
CA TYR A 154 -7.68 -11.12 -6.39
C TYR A 154 -8.97 -11.17 -7.20
N GLY A 155 -9.66 -10.06 -7.27
CA GLY A 155 -10.87 -9.86 -8.02
C GLY A 155 -11.03 -8.39 -8.40
N THR A 156 -12.25 -8.04 -8.84
CA THR A 156 -12.61 -6.68 -9.21
C THR A 156 -14.01 -6.34 -8.71
N HIS A 157 -14.38 -5.07 -8.83
CA HIS A 157 -15.73 -4.60 -8.54
C HIS A 157 -16.58 -4.63 -9.80
N THR A 158 -17.82 -5.12 -9.66
CA THR A 158 -18.88 -4.97 -10.65
C THR A 158 -20.04 -4.25 -9.97
N ALA A 159 -20.55 -3.20 -10.60
CA ALA A 159 -21.73 -2.50 -10.09
C ALA A 159 -22.93 -3.45 -10.00
N ALA A 160 -23.72 -3.30 -8.93
CA ALA A 160 -24.94 -4.07 -8.72
C ALA A 160 -26.08 -3.58 -9.62
#